data_1dbbbd4a6fb5e1b50836b30837ebcffa
#
_entry.id   1dbbbd4a6fb5e1b50836b30837ebcffa
#
_cell.length_a   1.000
_cell.length_b   1.000
_cell.length_c   1.000
_cell.angle_alpha   90.00
_cell.angle_beta   90.00
_cell.angle_gamma   90.00
#
_symmetry.space_group_name_H-M   'P 1'
#
loop_
_entity.id
_entity.type
_entity.pdbx_description
1 polymer ?
#
loop_
_entity_poly.entity_id
_entity_poly.type
_entity_poly.pdbx_seq_one_letter_code
_entity_poly.pdbx_strand_id
1 'polypeptide(L)'
;ALRFLKIKPIVIDVDSDLIFDLKKVETKINSNTIMLIGSAPAYPYGVIDPIEKLSELALKYHLLLHVDACIGGFFLSYLKKLNYSIPLFNFDLKGVTSLSVDLHKYAYAPKGSSILLYRDAELRLSQYSVYSNWQGGIYASTSFMGTKPGGVVASTWAALNHIGEDGYIDLTKKTMNAVGKIVDYINTNNYLELIGNPDMSLLAFKVKENKTYQLADLLNDKGWYIGRLQNPEGIHLV
;
A
#
# COMPACT_ATOMS: atom_id res chain seq x y z
N ALA A 1 -2.42 12.71 8.75
CA ALA A 1 -1.32 13.59 8.32
C ALA A 1 -1.87 14.82 7.59
N LEU A 2 -2.65 14.69 6.52
CA LEU A 2 -3.12 15.81 5.67
C LEU A 2 -3.88 16.90 6.48
N ARG A 3 -4.79 16.48 7.36
CA ARG A 3 -5.53 17.41 8.24
C ARG A 3 -4.59 18.21 9.16
N PHE A 4 -3.57 17.56 9.70
CA PHE A 4 -2.56 18.21 10.54
C PHE A 4 -1.78 19.26 9.78
N LEU A 5 -1.44 18.99 8.52
CA LEU A 5 -0.75 19.91 7.62
C LEU A 5 -1.69 20.91 6.94
N LYS A 6 -2.98 20.95 7.32
CA LYS A 6 -4.02 21.79 6.69
C LYS A 6 -4.17 21.57 5.18
N ILE A 7 -3.83 20.39 4.69
CA ILE A 7 -4.02 19.97 3.31
C ILE A 7 -5.42 19.34 3.19
N LYS A 8 -6.23 19.83 2.27
CA LYS A 8 -7.57 19.33 2.02
C LYS A 8 -7.49 18.09 1.12
N PRO A 9 -7.84 16.88 1.60
CA PRO A 9 -7.95 15.71 0.75
C PRO A 9 -9.22 15.79 -0.08
N ILE A 10 -9.12 15.41 -1.35
CA ILE A 10 -10.26 15.13 -2.24
C ILE A 10 -10.25 13.62 -2.46
N VAL A 11 -11.24 12.95 -1.90
CA VAL A 11 -11.40 11.50 -2.06
C VAL A 11 -12.22 11.25 -3.33
N ILE A 12 -11.79 10.29 -4.13
CA ILE A 12 -12.49 9.83 -5.33
C ILE A 12 -13.10 8.47 -5.00
N ASP A 13 -14.41 8.36 -5.17
CA ASP A 13 -15.13 7.12 -4.96
C ASP A 13 -14.74 6.08 -6.03
N VAL A 14 -14.71 4.82 -5.61
CA VAL A 14 -14.46 3.67 -6.47
C VAL A 14 -15.78 3.07 -6.98
N ASP A 15 -15.71 2.31 -8.06
CA ASP A 15 -16.81 1.52 -8.61
C ASP A 15 -16.94 0.14 -7.91
N SER A 16 -17.75 -0.75 -8.49
CA SER A 16 -17.93 -2.12 -7.99
C SER A 16 -16.65 -2.97 -8.03
N ASP A 17 -15.73 -2.65 -8.93
CA ASP A 17 -14.44 -3.34 -9.08
C ASP A 17 -13.36 -2.73 -8.19
N LEU A 18 -13.75 -1.76 -7.35
CA LEU A 18 -12.89 -0.99 -6.45
C LEU A 18 -11.84 -0.14 -7.19
N ILE A 19 -12.14 0.21 -8.44
CA ILE A 19 -11.33 1.09 -9.27
C ILE A 19 -12.02 2.46 -9.34
N PHE A 20 -11.26 3.52 -9.19
CA PHE A 20 -11.80 4.87 -9.34
C PHE A 20 -11.86 5.32 -10.82
N ASP A 21 -12.85 6.15 -11.13
CA ASP A 21 -12.99 6.75 -12.45
C ASP A 21 -11.97 7.88 -12.64
N LEU A 22 -11.04 7.68 -13.57
CA LEU A 22 -10.01 8.65 -13.94
C LEU A 22 -10.56 9.99 -14.44
N LYS A 23 -11.73 9.99 -15.10
CA LYS A 23 -12.40 11.22 -15.52
C LYS A 23 -12.83 12.03 -14.29
N LYS A 24 -13.32 11.35 -13.25
CA LYS A 24 -13.64 12.02 -11.98
C LYS A 24 -12.40 12.59 -11.31
N VAL A 25 -11.25 11.88 -11.33
CA VAL A 25 -9.98 12.43 -10.84
C VAL A 25 -9.64 13.72 -11.58
N GLU A 26 -9.65 13.67 -12.91
CA GLU A 26 -9.26 14.79 -13.76
C GLU A 26 -10.15 16.03 -13.54
N THR A 27 -11.48 15.84 -13.38
CA THR A 27 -12.41 16.97 -13.10
C THR A 27 -12.17 17.62 -11.75
N LYS A 28 -11.47 16.97 -10.81
CA LYS A 28 -11.16 17.52 -9.48
C LYS A 28 -9.81 18.23 -9.43
N ILE A 29 -8.97 18.08 -10.45
CA ILE A 29 -7.69 18.78 -10.54
C ILE A 29 -7.95 20.27 -10.80
N ASN A 30 -7.27 21.12 -10.04
CA ASN A 30 -7.32 22.56 -10.17
C ASN A 30 -5.97 23.20 -9.75
N SER A 31 -5.86 24.53 -9.82
CA SER A 31 -4.63 25.26 -9.50
C SER A 31 -4.11 25.08 -8.06
N ASN A 32 -4.93 24.56 -7.14
CA ASN A 32 -4.53 24.27 -5.76
C ASN A 32 -4.18 22.79 -5.56
N THR A 33 -4.27 21.96 -6.59
CA THR A 33 -3.88 20.53 -6.51
C THR A 33 -2.35 20.45 -6.51
N ILE A 34 -1.80 19.77 -5.51
CA ILE A 34 -0.34 19.63 -5.36
C ILE A 34 0.14 18.19 -5.62
N MET A 35 -0.72 17.21 -5.40
CA MET A 35 -0.31 15.81 -5.44
C MET A 35 -1.50 14.89 -5.75
N LEU A 36 -1.24 13.85 -6.52
CA LEU A 36 -2.09 12.68 -6.65
C LEU A 36 -1.55 11.57 -5.75
N ILE A 37 -2.44 10.74 -5.21
CA ILE A 37 -2.07 9.58 -4.39
C ILE A 37 -2.84 8.37 -4.92
N GLY A 38 -2.13 7.28 -5.18
CA GLY A 38 -2.71 5.98 -5.48
C GLY A 38 -2.06 4.90 -4.63
N SER A 39 -2.72 3.77 -4.49
CA SER A 39 -2.29 2.65 -3.64
C SER A 39 -1.86 1.43 -4.45
N ALA A 40 -0.81 0.76 -4.00
CA ALA A 40 -0.34 -0.50 -4.58
C ALA A 40 -0.06 -1.53 -3.48
N PRO A 41 -1.10 -2.28 -3.05
CA PRO A 41 -2.52 -2.16 -3.38
C PRO A 41 -3.31 -1.30 -2.38
N ALA A 42 -4.59 -1.07 -2.69
CA ALA A 42 -5.57 -0.56 -1.75
C ALA A 42 -5.83 -1.60 -0.65
N TYR A 43 -5.58 -1.23 0.59
CA TYR A 43 -5.96 -2.02 1.76
C TYR A 43 -7.45 -1.79 2.06
N PRO A 44 -8.28 -2.79 2.28
CA PRO A 44 -8.02 -4.21 2.56
C PRO A 44 -8.28 -5.18 1.39
N TYR A 45 -8.47 -4.68 0.18
CA TYR A 45 -8.98 -5.47 -0.95
C TYR A 45 -7.89 -6.12 -1.79
N GLY A 46 -6.64 -5.65 -1.68
CA GLY A 46 -5.53 -6.15 -2.48
C GLY A 46 -5.55 -5.69 -3.94
N VAL A 47 -6.40 -4.74 -4.30
CA VAL A 47 -6.54 -4.19 -5.66
C VAL A 47 -5.55 -3.03 -5.84
N ILE A 48 -4.77 -3.07 -6.92
CA ILE A 48 -3.83 -2.00 -7.26
C ILE A 48 -4.59 -0.90 -8.01
N ASP A 49 -4.47 0.33 -7.54
CA ASP A 49 -5.02 1.49 -8.24
C ASP A 49 -4.41 1.63 -9.66
N PRO A 50 -5.10 2.28 -10.62
CA PRO A 50 -4.59 2.47 -11.98
C PRO A 50 -3.45 3.51 -12.01
N ILE A 51 -2.30 3.15 -11.37
CA ILE A 51 -1.14 4.03 -11.17
C ILE A 51 -0.56 4.53 -12.50
N GLU A 52 -0.57 3.68 -13.54
CA GLU A 52 -0.12 4.07 -14.88
C GLU A 52 -0.89 5.29 -15.40
N LYS A 53 -2.21 5.25 -15.26
CA LYS A 53 -3.08 6.37 -15.67
C LYS A 53 -2.93 7.59 -14.77
N LEU A 54 -2.75 7.40 -13.46
CA LEU A 54 -2.41 8.50 -12.56
C LEU A 54 -1.06 9.14 -12.93
N SER A 55 -0.09 8.34 -13.36
CA SER A 55 1.20 8.82 -13.83
C SER A 55 1.06 9.71 -15.08
N GLU A 56 0.21 9.33 -16.04
CA GLU A 56 -0.11 10.15 -17.21
C GLU A 56 -0.73 11.51 -16.80
N LEU A 57 -1.70 11.49 -15.87
CA LEU A 57 -2.32 12.72 -15.35
C LEU A 57 -1.32 13.58 -14.58
N ALA A 58 -0.48 12.99 -13.74
CA ALA A 58 0.54 13.71 -12.99
C ALA A 58 1.49 14.47 -13.92
N LEU A 59 1.94 13.81 -15.00
CA LEU A 59 2.78 14.45 -16.02
C LEU A 59 2.03 15.57 -16.76
N LYS A 60 0.78 15.32 -17.16
CA LYS A 60 -0.05 16.28 -17.89
C LYS A 60 -0.29 17.57 -17.11
N TYR A 61 -0.50 17.46 -15.80
CA TYR A 61 -0.82 18.59 -14.94
C TYR A 61 0.34 19.08 -14.07
N HIS A 62 1.55 18.55 -14.30
CA HIS A 62 2.77 18.88 -13.52
C HIS A 62 2.58 18.69 -12.00
N LEU A 63 1.93 17.61 -11.61
CA LEU A 63 1.65 17.25 -10.22
C LEU A 63 2.64 16.21 -9.68
N LEU A 64 2.83 16.20 -8.38
CA LEU A 64 3.48 15.10 -7.72
C LEU A 64 2.53 13.88 -7.73
N LEU A 65 3.10 12.67 -7.85
CA LEU A 65 2.37 11.42 -7.65
C LEU A 65 3.08 10.58 -6.60
N HIS A 66 2.40 10.37 -5.49
CA HIS A 66 2.82 9.44 -4.45
C HIS A 66 2.11 8.11 -4.61
N VAL A 67 2.87 7.01 -4.58
CA VAL A 67 2.28 5.66 -4.52
C VAL A 67 2.43 5.11 -3.11
N ASP A 68 1.30 4.92 -2.45
CA ASP A 68 1.28 4.19 -1.19
C ASP A 68 1.37 2.69 -1.47
N ALA A 69 2.59 2.20 -1.48
CA ALA A 69 2.91 0.78 -1.59
C ALA A 69 3.42 0.23 -0.25
N CYS A 70 2.95 0.80 0.87
CA CYS A 70 3.40 0.40 2.19
C CYS A 70 3.25 -1.10 2.44
N ILE A 71 2.23 -1.73 1.86
CA ILE A 71 2.00 -3.15 2.00
C ILE A 71 2.52 -3.95 0.79
N GLY A 72 2.31 -3.44 -0.42
CA GLY A 72 2.64 -4.17 -1.66
C GLY A 72 4.06 -3.97 -2.16
N GLY A 73 4.71 -2.85 -1.88
CA GLY A 73 5.96 -2.48 -2.55
C GLY A 73 7.07 -3.51 -2.43
N PHE A 74 7.14 -4.22 -1.30
CA PHE A 74 8.07 -5.32 -1.13
C PHE A 74 7.56 -6.62 -1.77
N PHE A 75 6.34 -7.02 -1.47
CA PHE A 75 5.73 -8.28 -1.91
C PHE A 75 5.53 -8.36 -3.43
N LEU A 76 4.99 -7.30 -4.04
CA LEU A 76 4.73 -7.23 -5.48
C LEU A 76 6.02 -7.38 -6.31
N SER A 77 7.17 -6.92 -5.77
CA SER A 77 8.46 -7.09 -6.43
C SER A 77 8.84 -8.57 -6.58
N TYR A 78 8.50 -9.40 -5.60
CA TYR A 78 8.72 -10.85 -5.66
C TYR A 78 7.65 -11.58 -6.47
N LEU A 79 6.40 -11.09 -6.51
CA LEU A 79 5.40 -11.59 -7.44
C LEU A 79 5.83 -11.43 -8.90
N LYS A 80 6.42 -10.28 -9.23
CA LYS A 80 6.99 -10.05 -10.58
C LYS A 80 8.09 -11.07 -10.92
N LYS A 81 8.97 -11.42 -9.96
CA LYS A 81 9.99 -12.47 -10.13
C LYS A 81 9.39 -13.87 -10.31
N LEU A 82 8.23 -14.11 -9.75
CA LEU A 82 7.46 -15.34 -9.93
C LEU A 82 6.58 -15.36 -11.20
N ASN A 83 6.75 -14.36 -12.08
CA ASN A 83 6.02 -14.17 -13.34
C ASN A 83 4.50 -13.95 -13.18
N TYR A 84 4.06 -13.40 -12.04
CA TYR A 84 2.70 -12.90 -11.92
C TYR A 84 2.55 -11.62 -12.75
N SER A 85 1.41 -11.47 -13.41
CA SER A 85 1.07 -10.24 -14.13
C SER A 85 0.63 -9.18 -13.11
N ILE A 86 1.50 -8.22 -12.86
CA ILE A 86 1.27 -7.14 -11.89
C ILE A 86 1.22 -5.81 -12.63
N PRO A 87 0.19 -4.97 -12.40
CA PRO A 87 0.16 -3.61 -12.93
C PRO A 87 1.41 -2.81 -12.52
N LEU A 88 1.86 -1.92 -13.39
CA LEU A 88 3.00 -1.04 -13.06
C LEU A 88 2.59 -0.05 -11.96
N PHE A 89 3.44 0.10 -10.94
CA PHE A 89 3.17 0.99 -9.81
C PHE A 89 4.39 1.77 -9.32
N ASN A 90 5.57 1.42 -9.81
CA ASN A 90 6.86 1.91 -9.31
C ASN A 90 7.45 3.02 -10.21
N PHE A 91 8.73 3.30 -10.03
CA PHE A 91 9.46 4.32 -10.78
C PHE A 91 9.70 3.99 -12.27
N ASP A 92 9.27 2.83 -12.78
CA ASP A 92 9.20 2.58 -14.22
C ASP A 92 8.19 3.54 -14.88
N LEU A 93 7.21 4.03 -14.12
CA LEU A 93 6.26 5.07 -14.52
C LEU A 93 6.84 6.47 -14.27
N LYS A 94 7.01 7.27 -15.32
CA LYS A 94 7.69 8.58 -15.24
C LYS A 94 7.03 9.60 -14.31
N GLY A 95 5.71 9.54 -14.13
CA GLY A 95 4.97 10.45 -13.27
C GLY A 95 5.05 10.12 -11.78
N VAL A 96 5.47 8.90 -11.40
CA VAL A 96 5.64 8.53 -9.98
C VAL A 96 6.83 9.28 -9.40
N THR A 97 6.60 10.13 -8.40
CA THR A 97 7.61 10.98 -7.77
C THR A 97 8.11 10.43 -6.44
N SER A 98 7.25 9.73 -5.71
CA SER A 98 7.61 9.09 -4.44
C SER A 98 6.81 7.82 -4.19
N LEU A 99 7.35 6.94 -3.33
CA LEU A 99 6.77 5.64 -3.03
C LEU A 99 7.07 5.27 -1.58
N SER A 100 6.06 4.85 -0.82
CA SER A 100 6.23 4.34 0.53
C SER A 100 6.24 2.81 0.56
N VAL A 101 7.14 2.22 1.35
CA VAL A 101 7.27 0.76 1.54
C VAL A 101 7.53 0.46 3.01
N ASP A 102 6.70 -0.40 3.61
CA ASP A 102 6.87 -0.81 5.00
C ASP A 102 7.60 -2.16 5.09
N LEU A 103 8.84 -2.13 5.53
CA LEU A 103 9.64 -3.36 5.70
C LEU A 103 9.14 -4.20 6.88
N HIS A 104 8.44 -3.59 7.84
CA HIS A 104 7.80 -4.30 8.96
C HIS A 104 6.50 -5.04 8.58
N LYS A 105 6.17 -5.11 7.29
CA LYS A 105 5.09 -5.92 6.73
C LYS A 105 5.70 -7.16 6.05
N TYR A 106 5.68 -7.24 4.75
CA TYR A 106 6.13 -8.44 4.01
C TYR A 106 7.66 -8.62 3.91
N ALA A 107 8.46 -7.66 4.40
CA ALA A 107 9.89 -7.90 4.57
C ALA A 107 10.25 -8.49 5.95
N TYR A 108 9.25 -8.77 6.80
CA TYR A 108 9.40 -9.40 8.13
C TYR A 108 10.36 -8.68 9.09
N ALA A 109 10.56 -7.38 8.86
CA ALA A 109 11.38 -6.55 9.72
C ALA A 109 10.61 -6.09 10.97
N PRO A 110 11.29 -5.64 12.04
CA PRO A 110 10.64 -5.11 13.23
C PRO A 110 9.78 -3.88 12.95
N LYS A 111 8.74 -3.67 13.76
CA LYS A 111 7.89 -2.47 13.72
C LYS A 111 8.74 -1.18 13.78
N GLY A 112 8.31 -0.18 13.02
CA GLY A 112 9.02 1.09 12.87
C GLY A 112 9.99 1.14 11.69
N SER A 113 10.20 0.04 10.96
CA SER A 113 10.95 0.02 9.70
C SER A 113 10.04 0.33 8.52
N SER A 114 10.16 1.54 8.01
CA SER A 114 9.42 2.04 6.85
C SER A 114 10.35 2.89 6.00
N ILE A 115 10.21 2.80 4.68
CA ILE A 115 11.04 3.51 3.73
C ILE A 115 10.15 4.45 2.91
N LEU A 116 10.62 5.67 2.71
CA LEU A 116 10.09 6.59 1.72
C LEU A 116 11.15 6.76 0.62
N LEU A 117 10.79 6.34 -0.58
CA LEU A 117 11.62 6.43 -1.76
C LEU A 117 11.21 7.63 -2.60
N TYR A 118 12.18 8.32 -3.17
CA TYR A 118 11.99 9.43 -4.08
C TYR A 118 12.61 9.10 -5.44
N ARG A 119 12.01 9.63 -6.50
CA ARG A 119 12.52 9.45 -7.87
C ARG A 119 13.94 9.99 -8.03
N ASP A 120 14.21 11.13 -7.43
CA ASP A 120 15.49 11.83 -7.54
C ASP A 120 15.92 12.51 -6.24
N ALA A 121 17.16 12.97 -6.21
CA ALA A 121 17.75 13.61 -5.05
C ALA A 121 17.15 14.97 -4.75
N GLU A 122 16.68 15.73 -5.76
CA GLU A 122 16.11 17.05 -5.60
C GLU A 122 14.78 16.97 -4.84
N LEU A 123 13.88 16.05 -5.23
CA LEU A 123 12.66 15.78 -4.50
C LEU A 123 12.95 15.35 -3.06
N ARG A 124 13.99 14.54 -2.84
CA ARG A 124 14.38 14.10 -1.50
C ARG A 124 14.85 15.25 -0.62
N LEU A 125 15.51 16.27 -1.19
CA LEU A 125 15.97 17.45 -0.41
C LEU A 125 14.82 18.17 0.30
N SER A 126 13.60 18.14 -0.27
CA SER A 126 12.41 18.70 0.36
C SER A 126 12.03 18.06 1.70
N GLN A 127 12.56 16.87 2.00
CA GLN A 127 12.34 16.17 3.27
C GLN A 127 13.17 16.77 4.42
N TYR A 128 14.25 17.48 4.11
CA TYR A 128 15.14 18.03 5.13
C TYR A 128 14.59 19.32 5.70
N SER A 129 14.41 19.35 7.01
CA SER A 129 14.21 20.59 7.76
C SER A 129 15.54 21.03 8.34
N VAL A 130 16.00 22.23 7.96
CA VAL A 130 17.28 22.78 8.43
C VAL A 130 17.01 24.10 9.14
N TYR A 131 17.56 24.25 10.33
CA TYR A 131 17.47 25.48 11.12
C TYR A 131 18.83 25.82 11.73
N SER A 132 19.28 27.06 11.50
CA SER A 132 20.60 27.52 11.94
C SER A 132 20.55 28.75 12.88
N ASN A 133 19.36 29.34 13.07
CA ASN A 133 19.21 30.57 13.87
C ASN A 133 18.91 30.24 15.35
N TRP A 134 19.83 29.54 15.98
CA TRP A 134 19.79 29.24 17.42
C TRP A 134 21.23 29.02 17.97
N GLN A 135 21.40 29.01 19.28
CA GLN A 135 22.74 28.97 19.94
C GLN A 135 23.50 27.65 19.75
N GLY A 136 22.83 26.55 19.42
CA GLY A 136 23.45 25.23 19.21
C GLY A 136 24.05 25.00 17.83
N GLY A 137 23.97 25.99 16.91
CA GLY A 137 24.51 25.88 15.55
C GLY A 137 23.50 25.35 14.52
N ILE A 138 23.92 24.51 13.60
CA ILE A 138 23.04 23.96 12.55
C ILE A 138 22.32 22.72 13.07
N TYR A 139 21.00 22.74 13.01
CA TYR A 139 20.16 21.58 13.24
C TYR A 139 19.51 21.14 11.92
N ALA A 140 19.64 19.84 11.59
CA ALA A 140 19.01 19.27 10.42
C ALA A 140 18.26 17.96 10.81
N SER A 141 17.05 17.80 10.31
CA SER A 141 16.25 16.62 10.53
C SER A 141 15.53 16.20 9.25
N THR A 142 15.43 14.89 9.02
CA THR A 142 14.75 14.30 7.87
C THR A 142 13.37 13.75 8.22
N SER A 143 12.94 13.90 9.48
CA SER A 143 11.63 13.40 9.92
C SER A 143 11.13 14.13 11.15
N PHE A 144 9.81 14.11 11.38
CA PHE A 144 9.19 14.63 12.60
C PHE A 144 9.64 13.94 13.89
N MET A 145 10.07 12.69 13.78
CA MET A 145 10.44 11.88 14.95
C MET A 145 11.86 12.19 15.48
N GLY A 146 12.64 12.98 14.75
CA GLY A 146 14.03 13.24 15.11
C GLY A 146 14.91 11.99 15.03
N THR A 147 15.68 11.71 16.09
CA THR A 147 16.59 10.56 16.14
C THR A 147 15.83 9.24 16.14
N LYS A 148 16.21 8.32 15.25
CA LYS A 148 15.68 6.96 15.16
C LYS A 148 16.59 5.97 15.88
N PRO A 149 16.04 4.95 16.58
CA PRO A 149 16.86 3.93 17.23
C PRO A 149 17.56 3.07 16.18
N GLY A 150 18.89 2.96 16.28
CA GLY A 150 19.73 2.16 15.36
C GLY A 150 19.40 0.66 15.38
N GLY A 151 18.86 0.15 16.49
CA GLY A 151 18.44 -1.25 16.63
C GLY A 151 17.40 -1.69 15.59
N VAL A 152 16.44 -0.83 15.24
CA VAL A 152 15.46 -1.12 14.18
C VAL A 152 16.13 -1.22 12.81
N VAL A 153 17.11 -0.36 12.54
CA VAL A 153 17.86 -0.38 11.26
C VAL A 153 18.70 -1.64 11.17
N ALA A 154 19.44 -1.96 12.23
CA ALA A 154 20.31 -3.15 12.28
C ALA A 154 19.51 -4.46 12.16
N SER A 155 18.39 -4.58 12.87
CA SER A 155 17.55 -5.77 12.80
C SER A 155 16.82 -5.90 11.46
N THR A 156 16.45 -4.78 10.82
CA THR A 156 15.93 -4.79 9.44
C THR A 156 16.98 -5.32 8.47
N TRP A 157 18.22 -4.80 8.57
CA TRP A 157 19.33 -5.29 7.75
C TRP A 157 19.59 -6.78 7.96
N ALA A 158 19.58 -7.23 9.21
CA ALA A 158 19.76 -8.65 9.54
C ALA A 158 18.63 -9.51 8.95
N ALA A 159 17.36 -9.10 9.06
CA ALA A 159 16.23 -9.83 8.48
C ALA A 159 16.36 -9.95 6.95
N LEU A 160 16.64 -8.86 6.26
CA LEU A 160 16.81 -8.84 4.81
C LEU A 160 17.92 -9.77 4.34
N ASN A 161 19.07 -9.77 5.02
CA ASN A 161 20.21 -10.61 4.67
C ASN A 161 20.01 -12.07 5.07
N HIS A 162 19.36 -12.35 6.22
CA HIS A 162 19.10 -13.71 6.69
C HIS A 162 18.11 -14.44 5.81
N ILE A 163 16.99 -13.80 5.44
CA ILE A 163 16.00 -14.40 4.58
C ILE A 163 16.51 -14.48 3.14
N GLY A 164 17.15 -13.43 2.66
CA GLY A 164 17.71 -13.34 1.31
C GLY A 164 16.67 -13.41 0.21
N GLU A 165 17.10 -13.28 -1.02
CA GLU A 165 16.20 -13.26 -2.18
C GLU A 165 15.41 -14.56 -2.32
N ASP A 166 16.09 -15.70 -2.24
CA ASP A 166 15.46 -17.03 -2.39
C ASP A 166 14.43 -17.30 -1.29
N GLY A 167 14.72 -16.87 -0.05
CA GLY A 167 13.77 -16.98 1.05
C GLY A 167 12.51 -16.17 0.83
N TYR A 168 12.63 -14.93 0.34
CA TYR A 168 11.46 -14.12 0.02
C TYR A 168 10.66 -14.66 -1.17
N ILE A 169 11.32 -15.23 -2.18
CA ILE A 169 10.64 -15.92 -3.29
C ILE A 169 9.82 -17.11 -2.76
N ASP A 170 10.40 -17.94 -1.89
CA ASP A 170 9.72 -19.09 -1.29
C ASP A 170 8.52 -18.65 -0.42
N LEU A 171 8.72 -17.67 0.45
CA LEU A 171 7.64 -17.09 1.28
C LEU A 171 6.50 -16.53 0.43
N THR A 172 6.82 -15.77 -0.61
CA THR A 172 5.81 -15.21 -1.53
C THR A 172 5.04 -16.30 -2.25
N LYS A 173 5.72 -17.34 -2.74
CA LYS A 173 5.09 -18.49 -3.38
C LYS A 173 4.16 -19.25 -2.43
N LYS A 174 4.58 -19.51 -1.19
CA LYS A 174 3.75 -20.15 -0.16
C LYS A 174 2.50 -19.33 0.15
N THR A 175 2.67 -18.01 0.30
CA THR A 175 1.55 -17.09 0.55
C THR A 175 0.55 -17.13 -0.60
N MET A 176 1.00 -16.98 -1.84
CA MET A 176 0.09 -16.99 -3.00
C MET A 176 -0.59 -18.36 -3.21
N ASN A 177 0.08 -19.46 -2.91
CA ASN A 177 -0.55 -20.78 -2.94
C ASN A 177 -1.68 -20.91 -1.91
N ALA A 178 -1.54 -20.32 -0.73
CA ALA A 178 -2.61 -20.30 0.27
C ALA A 178 -3.76 -19.39 -0.19
N VAL A 179 -3.45 -18.21 -0.69
CA VAL A 179 -4.43 -17.26 -1.23
C VAL A 179 -5.23 -17.88 -2.38
N GLY A 180 -4.55 -18.53 -3.34
CA GLY A 180 -5.22 -19.21 -4.45
C GLY A 180 -6.27 -20.22 -3.98
N LYS A 181 -5.94 -21.05 -2.98
CA LYS A 181 -6.90 -22.03 -2.40
C LYS A 181 -8.11 -21.35 -1.78
N ILE A 182 -7.91 -20.20 -1.10
CA ILE A 182 -9.00 -19.43 -0.49
C ILE A 182 -9.88 -18.81 -1.56
N VAL A 183 -9.28 -18.19 -2.56
CA VAL A 183 -9.98 -17.58 -3.71
C VAL A 183 -10.79 -18.63 -4.47
N ASP A 184 -10.20 -19.77 -4.78
CA ASP A 184 -10.87 -20.88 -5.45
C ASP A 184 -12.05 -21.39 -4.64
N TYR A 185 -11.89 -21.54 -3.31
CA TYR A 185 -12.98 -21.93 -2.43
C TYR A 185 -14.11 -20.90 -2.43
N ILE A 186 -13.81 -19.61 -2.32
CA ILE A 186 -14.82 -18.54 -2.35
C ILE A 186 -15.57 -18.56 -3.69
N ASN A 187 -14.86 -18.67 -4.82
CA ASN A 187 -15.45 -18.66 -6.16
C ASN A 187 -16.32 -19.88 -6.45
N THR A 188 -16.01 -21.02 -5.85
CA THR A 188 -16.82 -22.26 -6.00
C THR A 188 -17.94 -22.37 -4.96
N ASN A 189 -17.97 -21.52 -3.96
CA ASN A 189 -18.96 -21.53 -2.90
C ASN A 189 -20.19 -20.68 -3.26
N ASN A 190 -21.38 -21.26 -3.16
CA ASN A 190 -22.63 -20.58 -3.52
C ASN A 190 -23.00 -19.42 -2.58
N TYR A 191 -22.47 -19.38 -1.37
CA TYR A 191 -22.83 -18.42 -0.33
C TYR A 191 -21.81 -17.29 -0.20
N LEU A 192 -20.62 -17.42 -0.77
CA LEU A 192 -19.55 -16.44 -0.65
C LEU A 192 -19.35 -15.67 -1.95
N GLU A 193 -18.81 -14.47 -1.84
CA GLU A 193 -18.50 -13.59 -2.96
C GLU A 193 -17.26 -12.76 -2.63
N LEU A 194 -16.27 -12.74 -3.53
CA LEU A 194 -15.12 -11.84 -3.41
C LEU A 194 -15.57 -10.39 -3.54
N ILE A 195 -14.89 -9.51 -2.81
CA ILE A 195 -15.04 -8.06 -2.94
C ILE A 195 -13.80 -7.54 -3.69
N GLY A 196 -13.99 -7.20 -4.95
CA GLY A 196 -12.90 -6.83 -5.86
C GLY A 196 -12.14 -8.05 -6.40
N ASN A 197 -11.11 -7.77 -7.18
CA ASN A 197 -10.23 -8.78 -7.74
C ASN A 197 -8.80 -8.55 -7.24
N PRO A 198 -8.32 -9.29 -6.23
CA PRO A 198 -7.05 -9.01 -5.59
C PRO A 198 -5.84 -9.30 -6.50
N ASP A 199 -4.92 -8.35 -6.58
CA ASP A 199 -3.65 -8.48 -7.31
C ASP A 199 -2.55 -9.14 -6.47
N MET A 200 -2.77 -9.31 -5.17
CA MET A 200 -1.78 -9.93 -4.26
C MET A 200 -2.46 -10.72 -3.11
N SER A 201 -1.75 -10.87 -2.00
CA SER A 201 -2.17 -11.72 -0.86
C SER A 201 -3.33 -11.16 -0.02
N LEU A 202 -3.64 -9.88 -0.13
CA LEU A 202 -4.79 -9.29 0.54
C LEU A 202 -6.05 -9.64 -0.23
N LEU A 203 -7.10 -10.05 0.46
CA LEU A 203 -8.40 -10.30 -0.15
C LEU A 203 -9.54 -9.96 0.80
N ALA A 204 -10.67 -9.61 0.24
CA ALA A 204 -11.91 -9.40 0.98
C ALA A 204 -13.05 -10.18 0.36
N PHE A 205 -13.97 -10.63 1.20
CA PHE A 205 -15.15 -11.36 0.77
C PHE A 205 -16.35 -11.09 1.69
N LYS A 206 -17.53 -11.42 1.21
CA LYS A 206 -18.79 -11.28 1.96
C LYS A 206 -19.66 -12.54 1.82
N VAL A 207 -20.66 -12.65 2.67
CA VAL A 207 -21.72 -13.64 2.56
C VAL A 207 -22.89 -13.00 1.82
N LYS A 208 -23.44 -13.68 0.79
CA LYS A 208 -24.49 -13.15 -0.10
C LYS A 208 -25.80 -12.79 0.58
N GLU A 209 -26.11 -13.34 1.74
CA GLU A 209 -27.38 -13.16 2.45
C GLU A 209 -27.32 -12.17 3.62
N ASN A 210 -26.41 -11.17 3.57
CA ASN A 210 -26.19 -10.20 4.66
C ASN A 210 -25.87 -10.86 6.02
N LYS A 211 -25.16 -11.99 5.99
CA LYS A 211 -24.73 -12.76 7.18
C LYS A 211 -23.21 -12.67 7.42
N THR A 212 -22.55 -11.71 6.81
CA THR A 212 -21.09 -11.58 6.84
C THR A 212 -20.56 -11.46 8.26
N TYR A 213 -21.18 -10.63 9.09
CA TYR A 213 -20.72 -10.46 10.47
C TYR A 213 -21.06 -11.67 11.35
N GLN A 214 -22.13 -12.41 11.06
CA GLN A 214 -22.41 -13.68 11.74
C GLN A 214 -21.31 -14.72 11.44
N LEU A 215 -20.87 -14.80 10.18
CA LEU A 215 -19.74 -15.65 9.83
C LEU A 215 -18.46 -15.16 10.54
N ALA A 216 -18.24 -13.85 10.61
CA ALA A 216 -17.11 -13.29 11.31
C ALA A 216 -17.10 -13.66 12.81
N ASP A 217 -18.26 -13.62 13.48
CA ASP A 217 -18.42 -14.05 14.88
C ASP A 217 -18.07 -15.53 15.03
N LEU A 218 -18.64 -16.39 14.20
CA LEU A 218 -18.34 -17.83 14.22
C LEU A 218 -16.86 -18.17 13.97
N LEU A 219 -16.19 -17.41 13.11
CA LEU A 219 -14.75 -17.58 12.88
C LEU A 219 -13.94 -17.13 14.11
N ASN A 220 -14.31 -16.02 14.76
CA ASN A 220 -13.67 -15.59 16.00
C ASN A 220 -13.85 -16.62 17.12
N ASP A 221 -15.05 -17.21 17.26
CA ASP A 221 -15.32 -18.26 18.26
C ASP A 221 -14.48 -19.51 18.03
N LYS A 222 -14.08 -19.76 16.77
CA LYS A 222 -13.15 -20.84 16.38
C LYS A 222 -11.67 -20.43 16.50
N GLY A 223 -11.37 -19.25 17.02
CA GLY A 223 -10.01 -18.77 17.24
C GLY A 223 -9.36 -18.08 16.04
N TRP A 224 -10.11 -17.76 14.98
CA TRP A 224 -9.58 -16.97 13.87
C TRP A 224 -9.63 -15.47 14.18
N TYR A 225 -8.52 -14.78 14.04
CA TYR A 225 -8.47 -13.33 14.09
C TYR A 225 -8.66 -12.77 12.67
N ILE A 226 -9.81 -12.15 12.42
CA ILE A 226 -10.18 -11.63 11.10
C ILE A 226 -10.58 -10.16 11.18
N GLY A 227 -10.29 -9.40 10.11
CA GLY A 227 -10.71 -8.02 9.96
C GLY A 227 -12.15 -7.93 9.42
N ARG A 228 -12.91 -6.92 9.88
CA ARG A 228 -14.27 -6.63 9.39
C ARG A 228 -14.28 -5.32 8.64
N LEU A 229 -15.01 -5.30 7.53
CA LEU A 229 -15.25 -4.13 6.69
C LEU A 229 -16.66 -3.62 6.92
N GLN A 230 -16.85 -2.30 6.82
CA GLN A 230 -18.15 -1.66 7.03
C GLN A 230 -18.80 -1.20 5.72
N ASN A 231 -18.04 -0.76 4.76
CA ASN A 231 -18.56 -0.25 3.50
C ASN A 231 -17.60 -0.58 2.34
N PRO A 232 -17.93 -1.62 1.57
CA PRO A 232 -19.01 -2.58 1.77
C PRO A 232 -18.78 -3.47 3.00
N GLU A 233 -19.89 -4.06 3.54
CA GLU A 233 -19.79 -5.09 4.58
C GLU A 233 -18.98 -6.28 4.07
N GLY A 234 -17.97 -6.70 4.84
CA GLY A 234 -17.07 -7.76 4.41
C GLY A 234 -16.16 -8.28 5.52
N ILE A 235 -15.47 -9.34 5.20
CA ILE A 235 -14.35 -9.91 5.94
C ILE A 235 -13.11 -9.74 5.08
N HIS A 236 -12.01 -9.26 5.67
CA HIS A 236 -10.74 -9.24 4.94
C HIS A 236 -9.67 -10.08 5.63
N LEU A 237 -8.84 -10.71 4.80
CA LEU A 237 -7.69 -11.51 5.20
C LEU A 237 -6.40 -10.80 4.74
N VAL A 238 -5.42 -10.74 5.67
CA VAL A 238 -4.15 -10.05 5.48
C VAL A 238 -3.01 -10.97 5.88
#